data_9ad5049d90832c80c6cdf178a2ed8b5b
#
_entry.id   9ad5049d90832c80c6cdf178a2ed8b5b
#
_cell.length_a   1.000
_cell.length_b   1.000
_cell.length_c   1.000
_cell.angle_alpha   90.00
_cell.angle_beta   90.00
_cell.angle_gamma   90.00
#
_symmetry.space_group_name_H-M   'P 1'
#
loop_
_entity.id
_entity.type
_entity.pdbx_description
1 polymer ?
#
loop_
_entity_poly.entity_id
_entity_poly.type
_entity_poly.pdbx_seq_one_letter_code
_entity_poly.pdbx_strand_id
1 'polypeptide(L)'
;MWNDPDVDWSQAGTVVVRSVRDYAAQREEFRAWARSIPRILNQAQVMDWNSDKHYLRELEARGLPVIPTVWLEPEQNLTKHQLHTRFPAYGDFVVKPAISSGGRGTGRYTAIDPNSRGEAIRHAMSELENGRPVMVQRYLDQIDRSGETSLIYLNGLASYQVEKDPMLHPSFRSTEEFHEEVVRSDATNSQEWRWGEQIREIVHGYIVDTCGRDELLLYNRVDIVRGGPKDAHEFYVLEVSLIDGSLYLSQNPTHLKKFADAIAMRVHW
;
A
#
# COMPACT_ATOMS: atom_id res chain seq x y z
N MET A 1 5.16 -4.99 -21.93
CA MET A 1 4.33 -4.99 -20.69
C MET A 1 4.46 -6.36 -20.06
N TRP A 2 4.20 -6.52 -18.76
CA TRP A 2 4.34 -7.82 -18.07
C TRP A 2 3.45 -8.92 -18.71
N ASN A 3 2.31 -8.55 -19.24
CA ASN A 3 1.33 -9.43 -19.90
C ASN A 3 1.47 -9.44 -21.44
N ASP A 4 2.63 -9.06 -21.98
CA ASP A 4 2.87 -9.08 -23.40
C ASP A 4 3.09 -10.52 -23.89
N PRO A 5 2.20 -11.06 -24.76
CA PRO A 5 2.27 -12.45 -25.20
C PRO A 5 3.47 -12.74 -26.13
N ASP A 6 4.09 -11.70 -26.71
CA ASP A 6 5.23 -11.84 -27.63
C ASP A 6 6.57 -11.92 -26.87
N VAL A 7 6.56 -11.75 -25.53
CA VAL A 7 7.76 -11.83 -24.69
C VAL A 7 7.91 -13.21 -24.06
N ASP A 8 8.97 -13.92 -24.41
CA ASP A 8 9.36 -15.15 -23.71
C ASP A 8 10.07 -14.84 -22.40
N TRP A 9 9.28 -14.71 -21.34
CA TRP A 9 9.76 -14.41 -20.00
C TRP A 9 10.64 -15.50 -19.39
N SER A 10 10.60 -16.75 -19.91
CA SER A 10 11.46 -17.82 -19.42
C SER A 10 12.94 -17.60 -19.76
N GLN A 11 13.22 -16.77 -20.79
CA GLN A 11 14.55 -16.39 -21.21
C GLN A 11 15.03 -15.07 -20.58
N ALA A 12 14.17 -14.40 -19.81
CA ALA A 12 14.56 -13.20 -19.11
C ALA A 12 15.63 -13.53 -18.05
N GLY A 13 16.65 -12.69 -17.96
CA GLY A 13 17.62 -12.79 -16.89
C GLY A 13 17.00 -12.40 -15.54
N THR A 14 17.49 -11.35 -14.90
CA THR A 14 16.86 -10.82 -13.69
C THR A 14 15.74 -9.85 -14.06
N VAL A 15 14.52 -10.11 -13.55
CA VAL A 15 13.36 -9.25 -13.76
C VAL A 15 13.12 -8.39 -12.53
N VAL A 16 13.00 -7.08 -12.75
CA VAL A 16 12.65 -6.10 -11.73
C VAL A 16 11.26 -5.57 -12.02
N VAL A 17 10.31 -5.82 -11.11
CA VAL A 17 8.93 -5.37 -11.28
C VAL A 17 8.82 -3.90 -10.91
N ARG A 18 8.37 -3.09 -11.87
CA ARG A 18 8.12 -1.66 -11.69
C ARG A 18 6.97 -1.20 -12.58
N SER A 19 6.19 -0.24 -12.07
CA SER A 19 5.13 0.43 -12.84
C SER A 19 4.06 -0.49 -13.45
N VAL A 20 3.77 -1.59 -12.77
CA VAL A 20 2.71 -2.56 -13.14
C VAL A 20 1.36 -2.10 -12.58
N ARG A 21 0.92 -0.90 -12.96
CA ARG A 21 -0.24 -0.20 -12.38
C ARG A 21 -1.58 -0.92 -12.58
N ASP A 22 -1.63 -1.90 -13.46
CA ASP A 22 -2.81 -2.69 -13.82
C ASP A 22 -2.90 -4.05 -13.09
N TYR A 23 -1.86 -4.41 -12.31
CA TYR A 23 -1.80 -5.71 -11.65
C TYR A 23 -3.02 -5.99 -10.75
N ALA A 24 -3.55 -4.97 -10.09
CA ALA A 24 -4.69 -5.13 -9.19
C ALA A 24 -5.99 -5.52 -9.93
N ALA A 25 -6.15 -5.07 -11.19
CA ALA A 25 -7.27 -5.43 -12.05
C ALA A 25 -7.12 -6.82 -12.69
N GLN A 26 -5.89 -7.32 -12.82
CA GLN A 26 -5.52 -8.60 -13.42
C GLN A 26 -4.69 -9.44 -12.44
N ARG A 27 -5.15 -9.49 -11.18
CA ARG A 27 -4.34 -10.01 -10.06
C ARG A 27 -3.91 -11.47 -10.26
N GLU A 28 -4.80 -12.33 -10.68
CA GLU A 28 -4.48 -13.76 -10.81
C GLU A 28 -3.51 -14.01 -11.98
N GLU A 29 -3.68 -13.29 -13.09
CA GLU A 29 -2.76 -13.34 -14.22
C GLU A 29 -1.38 -12.80 -13.83
N PHE A 30 -1.33 -11.68 -13.10
CA PHE A 30 -0.08 -11.12 -12.60
C PHE A 30 0.66 -12.08 -11.66
N ARG A 31 -0.06 -12.72 -10.74
CA ARG A 31 0.51 -13.72 -9.81
C ARG A 31 1.06 -14.94 -10.57
N ALA A 32 0.30 -15.43 -11.55
CA ALA A 32 0.74 -16.55 -12.41
C ALA A 32 2.00 -16.17 -13.19
N TRP A 33 2.03 -14.98 -13.79
CA TRP A 33 3.19 -14.46 -14.48
C TRP A 33 4.40 -14.33 -13.54
N ALA A 34 4.26 -13.70 -12.40
CA ALA A 34 5.37 -13.51 -11.46
C ALA A 34 5.99 -14.85 -11.00
N ARG A 35 5.15 -15.88 -10.80
CA ARG A 35 5.62 -17.23 -10.43
C ARG A 35 6.33 -17.96 -11.59
N SER A 36 6.05 -17.60 -12.83
CA SER A 36 6.68 -18.19 -14.02
C SER A 36 8.10 -17.65 -14.28
N ILE A 37 8.47 -16.52 -13.66
CA ILE A 37 9.76 -15.86 -13.87
C ILE A 37 10.85 -16.57 -13.06
N PRO A 38 11.90 -17.09 -13.71
CA PRO A 38 12.98 -17.81 -13.02
C PRO A 38 13.71 -16.99 -11.97
N ARG A 39 13.92 -15.70 -12.23
CA ARG A 39 14.59 -14.78 -11.31
C ARG A 39 13.90 -13.42 -11.29
N ILE A 40 13.05 -13.22 -10.30
CA ILE A 40 12.28 -11.99 -10.12
C ILE A 40 12.64 -11.31 -8.78
N LEU A 41 12.79 -9.99 -8.77
CA LEU A 41 13.05 -9.15 -7.60
C LEU A 41 11.87 -8.16 -7.42
N ASN A 42 11.18 -8.07 -6.34
CA ASN A 42 11.09 -8.92 -5.14
C ASN A 42 10.47 -10.28 -5.52
N GLN A 43 10.58 -11.29 -4.65
CA GLN A 43 10.11 -12.65 -4.95
C GLN A 43 8.59 -12.71 -5.22
N ALA A 44 8.17 -13.68 -6.07
CA ALA A 44 6.75 -13.87 -6.43
C ALA A 44 5.85 -14.09 -5.20
N GLN A 45 6.31 -14.83 -4.19
CA GLN A 45 5.56 -15.07 -2.94
C GLN A 45 5.33 -13.77 -2.15
N VAL A 46 6.32 -12.86 -2.15
CA VAL A 46 6.20 -11.54 -1.53
C VAL A 46 5.18 -10.68 -2.27
N MET A 47 5.17 -10.74 -3.60
CA MET A 47 4.17 -10.04 -4.43
C MET A 47 2.76 -10.61 -4.22
N ASP A 48 2.63 -11.94 -4.12
CA ASP A 48 1.37 -12.60 -3.80
C ASP A 48 0.77 -12.03 -2.51
N TRP A 49 1.56 -12.03 -1.44
CA TRP A 49 1.16 -11.51 -0.14
C TRP A 49 0.80 -10.02 -0.20
N ASN A 50 1.68 -9.21 -0.76
CA ASN A 50 1.52 -7.75 -0.79
C ASN A 50 0.45 -7.25 -1.78
N SER A 51 -0.03 -8.11 -2.70
CA SER A 51 -1.06 -7.75 -3.67
C SER A 51 -2.46 -7.55 -3.06
N ASP A 52 -2.65 -7.93 -1.80
CA ASP A 52 -3.90 -7.84 -1.06
C ASP A 52 -3.64 -7.18 0.31
N LYS A 53 -4.30 -6.05 0.58
CA LYS A 53 -4.08 -5.26 1.80
C LYS A 53 -4.46 -5.99 3.11
N HIS A 54 -5.01 -7.19 3.05
CA HIS A 54 -5.18 -8.03 4.24
C HIS A 54 -3.85 -8.32 4.95
N TYR A 55 -2.70 -8.16 4.29
CA TYR A 55 -1.40 -8.22 4.94
C TYR A 55 -1.27 -7.25 6.13
N LEU A 56 -2.02 -6.16 6.15
CA LEU A 56 -2.03 -5.22 7.28
C LEU A 56 -2.54 -5.87 8.56
N ARG A 57 -3.50 -6.82 8.49
CA ARG A 57 -3.97 -7.59 9.66
C ARG A 57 -2.84 -8.46 10.25
N GLU A 58 -2.02 -9.01 9.40
CA GLU A 58 -0.90 -9.85 9.81
C GLU A 58 0.21 -9.02 10.45
N LEU A 59 0.47 -7.83 9.91
CA LEU A 59 1.41 -6.87 10.51
C LEU A 59 0.90 -6.34 11.85
N GLU A 60 -0.41 -6.06 11.97
CA GLU A 60 -1.06 -5.68 13.24
C GLU A 60 -0.93 -6.79 14.28
N ALA A 61 -1.15 -8.05 13.90
CA ALA A 61 -0.99 -9.21 14.77
C ALA A 61 0.46 -9.39 15.27
N ARG A 62 1.43 -8.84 14.54
CA ARG A 62 2.85 -8.78 14.95
C ARG A 62 3.23 -7.51 15.73
N GLY A 63 2.24 -6.71 16.09
CA GLY A 63 2.41 -5.55 16.96
C GLY A 63 2.67 -4.21 16.26
N LEU A 64 2.56 -4.13 14.92
CA LEU A 64 2.61 -2.84 14.24
C LEU A 64 1.32 -2.05 14.44
N PRO A 65 1.41 -0.75 14.70
CA PRO A 65 0.24 0.11 14.79
C PRO A 65 -0.32 0.37 13.36
N VAL A 66 -1.33 -0.40 12.98
CA VAL A 66 -2.08 -0.21 11.74
C VAL A 66 -3.32 0.64 12.02
N ILE A 67 -3.77 1.43 11.05
CA ILE A 67 -5.03 2.19 11.18
C ILE A 67 -6.18 1.18 11.40
N PRO A 68 -6.96 1.30 12.49
CA PRO A 68 -8.06 0.39 12.78
C PRO A 68 -9.00 0.27 11.58
N THR A 69 -9.19 -0.95 11.11
CA THR A 69 -9.90 -1.26 9.86
C THR A 69 -11.06 -2.20 10.11
N VAL A 70 -12.24 -1.85 9.60
CA VAL A 70 -13.36 -2.77 9.44
C VAL A 70 -13.23 -3.40 8.05
N TRP A 71 -13.09 -4.72 8.04
CA TRP A 71 -13.00 -5.51 6.82
C TRP A 71 -14.37 -6.03 6.42
N LEU A 72 -14.76 -5.80 5.18
CA LEU A 72 -16.02 -6.22 4.62
C LEU A 72 -15.72 -7.16 3.45
N GLU A 73 -16.23 -8.40 3.59
CA GLU A 73 -15.98 -9.45 2.61
C GLU A 73 -17.25 -9.69 1.76
N PRO A 74 -17.11 -9.98 0.45
CA PRO A 74 -18.25 -10.29 -0.43
C PRO A 74 -19.11 -11.43 0.10
N GLU A 75 -18.48 -12.46 0.67
CA GLU A 75 -19.14 -13.67 1.19
C GLU A 75 -20.04 -13.39 2.39
N GLN A 76 -19.85 -12.27 3.06
CA GLN A 76 -20.70 -11.86 4.20
C GLN A 76 -22.09 -11.44 3.76
N ASN A 77 -22.31 -11.16 2.47
CA ASN A 77 -23.61 -10.78 1.88
C ASN A 77 -24.32 -9.67 2.68
N LEU A 78 -23.58 -8.61 3.04
CA LEU A 78 -24.03 -7.56 3.95
C LEU A 78 -25.13 -6.70 3.32
N THR A 79 -26.21 -6.49 4.07
CA THR A 79 -27.26 -5.53 3.72
C THR A 79 -26.80 -4.09 3.95
N LYS A 80 -27.48 -3.11 3.34
CA LYS A 80 -27.26 -1.66 3.59
C LYS A 80 -27.31 -1.31 5.08
N HIS A 81 -28.27 -1.90 5.82
CA HIS A 81 -28.41 -1.67 7.24
C HIS A 81 -27.20 -2.19 8.04
N GLN A 82 -26.71 -3.38 7.69
CA GLN A 82 -25.52 -3.96 8.32
C GLN A 82 -24.25 -3.16 8.01
N LEU A 83 -24.10 -2.62 6.80
CA LEU A 83 -23.01 -1.69 6.47
C LEU A 83 -23.11 -0.41 7.29
N HIS A 84 -24.31 0.17 7.38
CA HIS A 84 -24.54 1.37 8.19
C HIS A 84 -24.08 1.21 9.64
N THR A 85 -24.31 0.04 10.26
CA THR A 85 -23.92 -0.22 11.65
C THR A 85 -22.43 -0.50 11.84
N ARG A 86 -21.71 -0.88 10.77
CA ARG A 86 -20.28 -1.16 10.83
C ARG A 86 -19.39 0.07 10.54
N PHE A 87 -19.97 1.10 9.93
CA PHE A 87 -19.21 2.32 9.63
C PHE A 87 -19.00 3.19 10.88
N PRO A 88 -17.93 3.99 10.94
CA PRO A 88 -17.68 4.92 12.04
C PRO A 88 -18.90 5.79 12.35
N ALA A 89 -19.13 6.07 13.62
CA ALA A 89 -20.26 6.88 14.06
C ALA A 89 -19.98 8.39 13.98
N TYR A 90 -18.71 8.79 13.97
CA TYR A 90 -18.27 10.19 13.95
C TYR A 90 -16.94 10.36 13.22
N GLY A 91 -16.60 11.61 12.88
CA GLY A 91 -15.40 11.96 12.15
C GLY A 91 -15.46 11.56 10.66
N ASP A 92 -14.35 11.73 10.00
CA ASP A 92 -14.18 11.28 8.62
C ASP A 92 -13.64 9.85 8.58
N PHE A 93 -13.96 9.15 7.51
CA PHE A 93 -13.49 7.80 7.28
C PHE A 93 -13.27 7.54 5.78
N VAL A 94 -12.48 6.52 5.48
CA VAL A 94 -12.11 6.11 4.13
C VAL A 94 -12.74 4.76 3.83
N VAL A 95 -13.31 4.64 2.63
CA VAL A 95 -13.72 3.36 2.03
C VAL A 95 -12.81 3.10 0.83
N LYS A 96 -12.19 1.93 0.77
CA LYS A 96 -11.29 1.55 -0.33
C LYS A 96 -11.28 0.04 -0.56
N PRO A 97 -11.05 -0.46 -1.79
CA PRO A 97 -10.86 -1.88 -2.03
C PRO A 97 -9.59 -2.40 -1.34
N ALA A 98 -9.63 -3.64 -0.85
CA ALA A 98 -8.44 -4.30 -0.29
C ALA A 98 -7.40 -4.61 -1.37
N ILE A 99 -7.86 -4.86 -2.60
CA ILE A 99 -7.02 -5.13 -3.78
C ILE A 99 -7.09 -3.92 -4.70
N SER A 100 -6.12 -3.02 -4.60
CA SER A 100 -6.05 -1.80 -5.40
C SER A 100 -4.65 -1.20 -5.36
N SER A 101 -4.33 -0.35 -6.34
CA SER A 101 -3.10 0.44 -6.38
C SER A 101 -3.38 1.87 -6.84
N GLY A 102 -2.52 2.83 -6.46
CA GLY A 102 -2.59 4.21 -6.92
C GLY A 102 -3.86 4.96 -6.52
N GLY A 103 -4.45 4.66 -5.37
CA GLY A 103 -5.63 5.34 -4.83
C GLY A 103 -6.95 5.02 -5.53
N ARG A 104 -6.94 4.11 -6.53
CA ARG A 104 -8.16 3.72 -7.24
C ARG A 104 -9.19 3.14 -6.30
N GLY A 105 -10.45 3.50 -6.53
CA GLY A 105 -11.55 3.02 -5.72
C GLY A 105 -11.52 3.53 -4.27
N THR A 106 -10.80 4.62 -3.97
CA THR A 106 -10.71 5.19 -2.61
C THR A 106 -11.60 6.41 -2.48
N GLY A 107 -12.40 6.50 -1.41
CA GLY A 107 -13.23 7.67 -1.11
C GLY A 107 -13.15 8.06 0.36
N ARG A 108 -13.12 9.38 0.64
CA ARG A 108 -13.23 9.95 1.99
C ARG A 108 -14.66 10.44 2.24
N TYR A 109 -15.21 10.08 3.38
CA TYR A 109 -16.61 10.32 3.74
C TYR A 109 -16.72 10.85 5.16
N THR A 110 -17.79 11.64 5.42
CA THR A 110 -18.08 12.20 6.73
C THR A 110 -19.22 11.42 7.41
N ALA A 111 -18.95 10.85 8.57
CA ALA A 111 -19.85 9.93 9.25
C ALA A 111 -21.20 10.55 9.69
N ILE A 112 -21.17 11.82 10.13
CA ILE A 112 -22.34 12.55 10.64
C ILE A 112 -23.19 13.18 9.53
N ASP A 113 -22.69 13.28 8.30
CA ASP A 113 -23.45 13.73 7.16
C ASP A 113 -24.22 12.57 6.52
N PRO A 114 -25.59 12.59 6.54
CA PRO A 114 -26.38 11.49 6.00
C PRO A 114 -26.16 11.23 4.49
N ASN A 115 -25.88 12.28 3.72
CA ASN A 115 -25.63 12.15 2.27
C ASN A 115 -24.28 11.46 2.02
N SER A 116 -23.22 11.98 2.65
CA SER A 116 -21.87 11.39 2.57
C SER A 116 -21.86 9.93 3.04
N ARG A 117 -22.55 9.64 4.15
CA ARG A 117 -22.69 8.27 4.66
C ARG A 117 -23.46 7.37 3.69
N GLY A 118 -24.51 7.89 3.06
CA GLY A 118 -25.26 7.18 2.03
C GLY A 118 -24.41 6.88 0.78
N GLU A 119 -23.55 7.80 0.38
CA GLU A 119 -22.58 7.59 -0.70
C GLU A 119 -21.56 6.49 -0.33
N ALA A 120 -21.00 6.54 0.88
CA ALA A 120 -20.08 5.52 1.37
C ALA A 120 -20.68 4.10 1.36
N ILE A 121 -21.96 3.97 1.74
CA ILE A 121 -22.67 2.70 1.70
C ILE A 121 -22.84 2.20 0.25
N ARG A 122 -23.23 3.08 -0.68
CA ARG A 122 -23.34 2.72 -2.10
C ARG A 122 -21.98 2.30 -2.67
N HIS A 123 -20.91 3.02 -2.32
CA HIS A 123 -19.56 2.70 -2.73
C HIS A 123 -19.15 1.29 -2.24
N ALA A 124 -19.25 1.04 -0.93
CA ALA A 124 -18.89 -0.28 -0.37
C ALA A 124 -19.75 -1.42 -0.97
N MET A 125 -21.04 -1.19 -1.18
CA MET A 125 -21.90 -2.19 -1.82
C MET A 125 -21.47 -2.50 -3.24
N SER A 126 -21.17 -1.46 -4.04
CA SER A 126 -20.70 -1.65 -5.41
C SER A 126 -19.43 -2.49 -5.48
N GLU A 127 -18.46 -2.25 -4.58
CA GLU A 127 -17.24 -3.04 -4.50
C GLU A 127 -17.54 -4.51 -4.13
N LEU A 128 -18.35 -4.73 -3.09
CA LEU A 128 -18.72 -6.07 -2.63
C LEU A 128 -19.51 -6.86 -3.68
N GLU A 129 -20.44 -6.22 -4.38
CA GLU A 129 -21.23 -6.82 -5.47
C GLU A 129 -20.36 -7.22 -6.67
N ASN A 130 -19.23 -6.52 -6.86
CA ASN A 130 -18.20 -6.89 -7.85
C ASN A 130 -17.17 -7.91 -7.33
N GLY A 131 -17.42 -8.52 -6.18
CA GLY A 131 -16.54 -9.52 -5.58
C GLY A 131 -15.24 -8.95 -4.98
N ARG A 132 -15.18 -7.64 -4.71
CA ARG A 132 -13.99 -6.98 -4.17
C ARG A 132 -14.13 -6.73 -2.66
N PRO A 133 -13.24 -7.27 -1.82
CA PRO A 133 -13.21 -6.97 -0.39
C PRO A 133 -12.95 -5.48 -0.13
N VAL A 134 -13.56 -4.94 0.92
CA VAL A 134 -13.54 -3.51 1.22
C VAL A 134 -12.94 -3.24 2.60
N MET A 135 -12.08 -2.25 2.69
CA MET A 135 -11.55 -1.67 3.90
C MET A 135 -12.33 -0.40 4.26
N VAL A 136 -12.77 -0.30 5.52
CA VAL A 136 -13.31 0.94 6.07
C VAL A 136 -12.41 1.37 7.22
N GLN A 137 -11.75 2.51 7.07
CA GLN A 137 -10.75 3.02 8.01
C GLN A 137 -11.15 4.39 8.52
N ARG A 138 -10.93 4.67 9.81
CA ARG A 138 -11.02 6.04 10.32
C ARG A 138 -9.99 6.92 9.60
N TYR A 139 -10.39 8.11 9.17
CA TYR A 139 -9.44 9.10 8.68
C TYR A 139 -8.72 9.77 9.86
N LEU A 140 -7.41 9.86 9.77
CA LEU A 140 -6.60 10.53 10.79
C LEU A 140 -6.45 12.00 10.41
N ASP A 141 -7.03 12.91 11.21
CA ASP A 141 -6.99 14.37 10.95
C ASP A 141 -5.56 14.93 10.82
N GLN A 142 -4.59 14.19 11.38
CA GLN A 142 -3.19 14.58 11.31
C GLN A 142 -2.65 14.52 9.88
N ILE A 143 -3.25 13.71 9.01
CA ILE A 143 -2.89 13.64 7.57
C ILE A 143 -3.10 15.02 6.92
N ASP A 144 -4.24 15.68 7.19
CA ASP A 144 -4.53 17.01 6.63
C ASP A 144 -3.51 18.10 7.07
N ARG A 145 -2.82 17.87 8.19
CA ARG A 145 -1.86 18.83 8.76
C ARG A 145 -0.41 18.54 8.37
N SER A 146 -0.04 17.26 8.41
CA SER A 146 1.36 16.82 8.26
C SER A 146 1.61 16.03 6.99
N GLY A 147 0.55 15.64 6.26
CA GLY A 147 0.69 14.74 5.12
C GLY A 147 1.02 13.30 5.50
N GLU A 148 1.65 12.62 4.58
CA GLU A 148 2.13 11.25 4.71
C GLU A 148 3.63 11.19 4.49
N THR A 149 4.30 10.22 5.10
CA THR A 149 5.73 9.99 4.90
C THR A 149 5.96 8.64 4.26
N SER A 150 6.69 8.62 3.14
CA SER A 150 7.21 7.42 2.51
C SER A 150 8.67 7.21 2.88
N LEU A 151 8.98 6.07 3.49
CA LEU A 151 10.33 5.62 3.80
C LEU A 151 10.75 4.58 2.78
N ILE A 152 11.83 4.83 2.06
CA ILE A 152 12.32 3.96 0.99
C ILE A 152 13.56 3.20 1.45
N TYR A 153 13.49 1.89 1.35
CA TYR A 153 14.57 0.96 1.61
C TYR A 153 15.02 0.33 0.30
N LEU A 154 16.32 0.19 0.12
CA LEU A 154 16.93 -0.47 -1.03
C LEU A 154 17.90 -1.55 -0.53
N ASN A 155 17.79 -2.78 -1.04
CA ASN A 155 18.53 -3.95 -0.57
C ASN A 155 18.50 -4.11 0.97
N GLY A 156 17.32 -3.86 1.57
CA GLY A 156 17.11 -3.95 3.02
C GLY A 156 17.68 -2.80 3.84
N LEU A 157 18.32 -1.81 3.22
CA LEU A 157 18.94 -0.66 3.91
C LEU A 157 18.11 0.60 3.72
N ALA A 158 18.02 1.43 4.77
CA ALA A 158 17.43 2.76 4.71
C ALA A 158 18.10 3.61 3.64
N SER A 159 17.33 4.26 2.77
CA SER A 159 17.87 4.97 1.62
C SER A 159 17.50 6.45 1.58
N TYR A 160 16.22 6.78 1.52
CA TYR A 160 15.72 8.16 1.55
C TYR A 160 14.25 8.19 1.98
N GLN A 161 13.82 9.37 2.35
CA GLN A 161 12.47 9.68 2.84
C GLN A 161 11.83 10.71 1.92
N VAL A 162 10.52 10.61 1.74
CA VAL A 162 9.73 11.56 0.96
C VAL A 162 8.49 11.93 1.77
N GLU A 163 8.25 13.21 1.95
CA GLU A 163 7.00 13.74 2.51
C GLU A 163 6.01 14.06 1.39
N LYS A 164 4.76 13.68 1.58
CA LYS A 164 3.68 13.85 0.62
C LYS A 164 2.55 14.72 1.17
N ASP A 165 1.92 15.48 0.29
CA ASP A 165 0.68 16.16 0.62
C ASP A 165 -0.48 15.17 0.82
N PRO A 166 -1.52 15.54 1.60
CA PRO A 166 -2.71 14.72 1.72
C PRO A 166 -3.36 14.48 0.35
N MET A 167 -3.54 13.21 -0.01
CA MET A 167 -4.21 12.85 -1.26
C MET A 167 -5.73 12.94 -1.15
N LEU A 168 -6.29 12.59 0.00
CA LEU A 168 -7.73 12.46 0.20
C LEU A 168 -8.32 13.78 0.75
N HIS A 169 -8.63 14.72 -0.14
CA HIS A 169 -9.39 15.93 0.23
C HIS A 169 -10.78 15.55 0.78
N PRO A 170 -11.42 16.36 1.69
CA PRO A 170 -12.75 16.06 2.24
C PRO A 170 -13.85 15.80 1.21
N SER A 171 -13.74 16.40 0.02
CA SER A 171 -14.66 16.16 -1.11
C SER A 171 -14.20 15.06 -2.06
N PHE A 172 -13.09 14.38 -1.74
CA PHE A 172 -12.54 13.33 -2.60
C PHE A 172 -13.49 12.13 -2.66
N ARG A 173 -13.84 11.73 -3.87
CA ARG A 173 -14.67 10.56 -4.16
C ARG A 173 -13.91 9.59 -5.04
N SER A 174 -14.24 8.34 -4.86
CA SER A 174 -13.68 7.23 -5.64
C SER A 174 -13.77 7.51 -7.14
N THR A 175 -12.64 7.31 -7.81
CA THR A 175 -12.53 7.24 -9.26
C THR A 175 -11.73 6.00 -9.63
N GLU A 176 -11.92 5.49 -10.84
CA GLU A 176 -11.09 4.42 -11.40
C GLU A 176 -9.73 4.95 -11.92
N GLU A 177 -9.51 6.25 -11.82
CA GLU A 177 -8.27 6.88 -12.26
C GLU A 177 -7.16 6.73 -11.24
N PHE A 178 -5.93 6.72 -11.74
CA PHE A 178 -4.73 6.78 -10.92
C PHE A 178 -4.54 8.21 -10.40
N HIS A 179 -4.30 8.34 -9.10
CA HIS A 179 -4.02 9.61 -8.47
C HIS A 179 -2.52 9.77 -8.25
N GLU A 180 -1.97 10.85 -8.80
CA GLU A 180 -0.56 11.18 -8.61
C GLU A 180 -0.33 11.77 -7.22
N GLU A 181 0.67 11.23 -6.53
CA GLU A 181 1.09 11.71 -5.21
C GLU A 181 1.90 13.00 -5.36
N VAL A 182 1.54 14.04 -4.61
CA VAL A 182 2.27 15.33 -4.60
C VAL A 182 3.38 15.27 -3.56
N VAL A 183 4.62 15.29 -4.02
CA VAL A 183 5.80 15.32 -3.15
C VAL A 183 6.01 16.74 -2.64
N ARG A 184 6.15 16.88 -1.31
CA ARG A 184 6.40 18.14 -0.63
C ARG A 184 7.88 18.39 -0.39
N SER A 185 8.59 17.40 0.13
CA SER A 185 10.01 17.49 0.44
C SER A 185 10.71 16.13 0.54
N ASP A 186 12.05 16.15 0.46
CA ASP A 186 12.93 15.02 0.75
C ASP A 186 13.54 15.16 2.17
N ALA A 187 12.90 15.90 3.08
CA ALA A 187 13.42 16.14 4.42
C ALA A 187 13.53 14.84 5.21
N THR A 188 14.60 14.72 5.98
CA THR A 188 14.88 13.54 6.80
C THR A 188 14.43 13.75 8.24
N ASN A 189 13.67 12.81 8.78
CA ASN A 189 13.23 12.83 10.18
C ASN A 189 13.70 11.58 10.92
N SER A 190 14.55 11.76 11.93
CA SER A 190 15.14 10.66 12.69
C SER A 190 14.11 9.85 13.49
N GLN A 191 13.00 10.46 13.92
CA GLN A 191 11.92 9.75 14.61
C GLN A 191 11.19 8.81 13.66
N GLU A 192 10.86 9.28 12.46
CA GLU A 192 10.18 8.47 11.44
C GLU A 192 11.05 7.31 10.98
N TRP A 193 12.36 7.51 10.87
CA TRP A 193 13.29 6.42 10.58
C TRP A 193 13.34 5.36 11.68
N ARG A 194 13.22 5.72 12.96
CA ARG A 194 13.11 4.72 14.05
C ARG A 194 11.85 3.89 13.93
N TRP A 195 10.71 4.50 13.58
CA TRP A 195 9.48 3.78 13.28
C TRP A 195 9.64 2.88 12.05
N GLY A 196 10.27 3.43 11.00
CA GLY A 196 10.55 2.71 9.77
C GLY A 196 11.37 1.45 9.98
N GLU A 197 12.43 1.51 10.82
CA GLU A 197 13.25 0.33 11.14
C GLU A 197 12.43 -0.73 11.89
N GLN A 198 11.60 -0.35 12.84
CA GLN A 198 10.69 -1.29 13.51
C GLN A 198 9.75 -1.99 12.50
N ILE A 199 9.20 -1.22 11.56
CA ILE A 199 8.33 -1.78 10.52
C ILE A 199 9.12 -2.72 9.61
N ARG A 200 10.30 -2.29 9.14
CA ARG A 200 11.16 -3.07 8.26
C ARG A 200 11.53 -4.42 8.89
N GLU A 201 11.91 -4.44 10.17
CA GLU A 201 12.25 -5.67 10.89
C GLU A 201 11.06 -6.63 10.96
N ILE A 202 9.87 -6.13 11.27
CA ILE A 202 8.66 -6.96 11.34
C ILE A 202 8.25 -7.48 9.96
N VAL A 203 8.29 -6.64 8.92
CA VAL A 203 8.01 -7.04 7.54
C VAL A 203 9.01 -8.10 7.07
N HIS A 204 10.30 -7.89 7.31
CA HIS A 204 11.33 -8.85 6.96
C HIS A 204 11.14 -10.18 7.69
N GLY A 205 10.92 -10.15 9.01
CA GLY A 205 10.64 -11.36 9.79
C GLY A 205 9.42 -12.13 9.28
N TYR A 206 8.34 -11.41 8.89
CA TYR A 206 7.18 -12.06 8.29
C TYR A 206 7.52 -12.75 6.95
N ILE A 207 8.30 -12.09 6.10
CA ILE A 207 8.73 -12.65 4.81
C ILE A 207 9.59 -13.90 5.00
N VAL A 208 10.53 -13.87 5.94
CA VAL A 208 11.38 -15.04 6.28
C VAL A 208 10.51 -16.21 6.73
N ASP A 209 9.58 -15.96 7.66
CA ASP A 209 8.68 -16.99 8.20
C ASP A 209 7.76 -17.60 7.13
N THR A 210 7.33 -16.79 6.18
CA THR A 210 6.33 -17.17 5.17
C THR A 210 6.97 -17.75 3.91
N CYS A 211 8.06 -17.16 3.45
CA CYS A 211 8.76 -17.56 2.21
C CYS A 211 9.90 -18.55 2.48
N GLY A 212 10.30 -18.73 3.75
CA GLY A 212 11.36 -19.64 4.14
C GLY A 212 12.75 -19.25 3.65
N ARG A 213 12.95 -17.99 3.27
CA ARG A 213 14.21 -17.46 2.74
C ARG A 213 14.55 -16.12 3.40
N ASP A 214 15.75 -16.01 3.90
CA ASP A 214 16.33 -14.77 4.40
C ASP A 214 16.93 -13.97 3.23
N GLU A 215 16.06 -13.51 2.34
CA GLU A 215 16.45 -12.70 1.20
C GLU A 215 15.95 -11.27 1.36
N LEU A 216 16.89 -10.31 1.29
CA LEU A 216 16.55 -8.89 1.36
C LEU A 216 15.76 -8.47 0.11
N LEU A 217 14.73 -7.68 0.32
CA LEU A 217 13.96 -7.05 -0.75
C LEU A 217 14.84 -6.08 -1.53
N LEU A 218 14.74 -6.08 -2.87
CA LEU A 218 15.41 -5.09 -3.69
C LEU A 218 14.97 -3.68 -3.31
N TYR A 219 13.67 -3.50 -3.11
CA TYR A 219 13.08 -2.27 -2.62
C TYR A 219 11.87 -2.56 -1.70
N ASN A 220 11.66 -1.64 -0.80
CA ASN A 220 10.50 -1.60 0.08
C ASN A 220 10.14 -0.11 0.31
N ARG A 221 8.89 0.27 0.06
CA ARG A 221 8.34 1.56 0.48
C ARG A 221 7.37 1.32 1.64
N VAL A 222 7.60 2.02 2.73
CA VAL A 222 6.70 2.03 3.87
C VAL A 222 6.08 3.41 3.97
N ASP A 223 4.76 3.49 3.89
CA ASP A 223 4.01 4.71 4.10
C ASP A 223 3.50 4.75 5.52
N ILE A 224 3.85 5.83 6.22
CA ILE A 224 3.42 6.09 7.60
C ILE A 224 2.71 7.42 7.71
N VAL A 225 1.85 7.51 8.70
CA VAL A 225 1.18 8.74 9.11
C VAL A 225 1.37 8.95 10.60
N ARG A 226 1.52 10.20 11.02
CA ARG A 226 1.62 10.53 12.45
C ARG A 226 0.28 10.41 13.13
N GLY A 227 0.28 9.89 14.34
CA GLY A 227 -0.86 9.97 15.24
C GLY A 227 -1.01 11.37 15.81
N GLY A 228 -2.23 11.79 16.04
CA GLY A 228 -2.54 13.03 16.75
C GLY A 228 -2.53 12.83 18.28
N PRO A 229 -2.70 13.92 19.04
CA PRO A 229 -2.63 13.88 20.51
C PRO A 229 -3.68 12.98 21.20
N LYS A 230 -4.73 12.60 20.46
CA LYS A 230 -5.82 11.73 20.94
C LYS A 230 -5.74 10.32 20.40
N ASP A 231 -4.75 10.02 19.55
CA ASP A 231 -4.57 8.72 18.97
C ASP A 231 -3.78 7.79 19.90
N ALA A 232 -4.00 6.49 19.79
CA ALA A 232 -3.39 5.50 20.67
C ALA A 232 -1.90 5.32 20.41
N HIS A 233 -1.45 5.65 19.20
CA HIS A 233 -0.07 5.46 18.77
C HIS A 233 0.52 6.75 18.20
N GLU A 234 1.83 6.92 18.31
CA GLU A 234 2.57 8.06 17.75
C GLU A 234 2.59 8.06 16.21
N PHE A 235 2.44 6.88 15.62
CA PHE A 235 2.35 6.69 14.17
C PHE A 235 1.46 5.51 13.85
N TYR A 236 1.06 5.43 12.57
CA TYR A 236 0.37 4.29 12.00
C TYR A 236 0.99 3.92 10.66
N VAL A 237 1.05 2.62 10.39
CA VAL A 237 1.37 2.09 9.07
C VAL A 237 0.14 2.28 8.18
N LEU A 238 0.30 3.02 7.09
CA LEU A 238 -0.74 3.24 6.10
C LEU A 238 -0.67 2.17 5.00
N GLU A 239 0.55 1.90 4.50
CA GLU A 239 0.81 0.95 3.44
C GLU A 239 2.26 0.44 3.47
N VAL A 240 2.46 -0.79 2.99
CA VAL A 240 3.77 -1.34 2.62
C VAL A 240 3.69 -1.71 1.14
N SER A 241 4.51 -1.08 0.30
CA SER A 241 4.46 -1.27 -1.16
C SER A 241 5.71 -2.02 -1.64
N LEU A 242 5.51 -3.26 -2.12
CA LEU A 242 6.57 -4.17 -2.55
C LEU A 242 6.46 -4.55 -4.04
N ILE A 243 5.45 -4.06 -4.76
CA ILE A 243 5.15 -4.41 -6.17
C ILE A 243 5.37 -3.20 -7.09
N ASP A 244 4.55 -2.14 -6.96
CA ASP A 244 4.50 -1.02 -7.89
C ASP A 244 4.58 0.36 -7.23
N GLY A 245 4.84 0.40 -5.92
CA GLY A 245 4.93 1.66 -5.17
C GLY A 245 5.88 2.66 -5.84
N SER A 246 5.45 3.93 -5.96
CA SER A 246 6.34 4.98 -6.44
C SER A 246 7.59 5.06 -5.57
N LEU A 247 8.75 5.08 -6.19
CA LEU A 247 10.03 5.32 -5.52
C LEU A 247 10.50 6.76 -5.75
N TYR A 248 9.66 7.63 -6.31
CA TYR A 248 9.91 9.06 -6.53
C TYR A 248 11.26 9.34 -7.23
N LEU A 249 11.64 8.46 -8.19
CA LEU A 249 12.95 8.49 -8.85
C LEU A 249 13.15 9.75 -9.70
N SER A 250 12.06 10.33 -10.22
CA SER A 250 12.09 11.56 -11.01
C SER A 250 12.26 12.84 -10.17
N GLN A 251 12.00 12.76 -8.87
CA GLN A 251 12.07 13.94 -7.98
C GLN A 251 13.51 14.34 -7.64
N ASN A 252 14.43 13.36 -7.64
CA ASN A 252 15.82 13.62 -7.29
C ASN A 252 16.74 12.64 -8.05
N PRO A 253 17.71 13.13 -8.85
CA PRO A 253 18.66 12.27 -9.57
C PRO A 253 19.42 11.29 -8.67
N THR A 254 19.62 11.64 -7.40
CA THR A 254 20.27 10.76 -6.42
C THR A 254 19.43 9.52 -6.13
N HIS A 255 18.09 9.63 -6.12
CA HIS A 255 17.19 8.49 -5.92
C HIS A 255 17.34 7.48 -7.07
N LEU A 256 17.34 7.98 -8.31
CA LEU A 256 17.53 7.16 -9.49
C LEU A 256 18.88 6.42 -9.44
N LYS A 257 19.97 7.14 -9.11
CA LYS A 257 21.31 6.53 -8.98
C LYS A 257 21.33 5.44 -7.91
N LYS A 258 20.80 5.70 -6.71
CA LYS A 258 20.76 4.72 -5.63
C LYS A 258 19.99 3.45 -6.04
N PHE A 259 18.87 3.61 -6.76
CA PHE A 259 18.09 2.47 -7.21
C PHE A 259 18.81 1.67 -8.30
N ALA A 260 19.46 2.34 -9.25
CA ALA A 260 20.29 1.70 -10.27
C ALA A 260 21.46 0.92 -9.64
N ASP A 261 22.16 1.51 -8.68
CA ASP A 261 23.24 0.85 -7.92
C ASP A 261 22.71 -0.38 -7.17
N ALA A 262 21.52 -0.30 -6.55
CA ALA A 262 20.88 -1.41 -5.86
C ALA A 262 20.55 -2.59 -6.80
N ILE A 263 20.06 -2.30 -8.01
CA ILE A 263 19.82 -3.32 -9.04
C ILE A 263 21.15 -3.95 -9.48
N ALA A 264 22.15 -3.13 -9.78
CA ALA A 264 23.47 -3.61 -10.25
C ALA A 264 24.09 -4.59 -9.25
N MET A 265 23.99 -4.29 -7.95
CA MET A 265 24.46 -5.20 -6.89
C MET A 265 23.74 -6.57 -6.92
N ARG A 266 22.47 -6.61 -7.31
CA ARG A 266 21.67 -7.85 -7.33
C ARG A 266 21.83 -8.65 -8.61
N VAL A 267 22.14 -8.01 -9.73
CA VAL A 267 22.33 -8.68 -11.05
C VAL A 267 23.62 -9.49 -11.09
N HIS A 268 24.65 -9.06 -10.37
CA HIS A 268 25.96 -9.71 -10.35
C HIS A 268 26.09 -10.80 -9.27
N TRP A 269 25.05 -11.05 -8.50
CA TRP A 269 24.96 -12.12 -7.50
C TRP A 269 24.00 -13.18 -8.04
#